data_758e778e350254860ef4f124d39ebeb7
#
_entry.id   758e778e350254860ef4f124d39ebeb7
#
_cell.length_a   1.000
_cell.length_b   1.000
_cell.length_c   1.000
_cell.angle_alpha   90.00
_cell.angle_beta   90.00
_cell.angle_gamma   90.00
#
_symmetry.space_group_name_H-M   'P 1'
#
loop_
_entity.id
_entity.type
_entity.pdbx_description
1 polymer ?
#
loop_
_entity_poly.entity_id
_entity_poly.type
_entity_poly.pdbx_seq_one_letter_code
_entity_poly.pdbx_strand_id
1 'polypeptide(L)'
;MADKNSIIFNIFQWNTLNRKLADKKAFPHVEDKYLEWEFRQPLIQKIIDENKGDIICLEEVGNFEKDFKEEIFEKINIKYDLLYGPKPSNFMGNVLGINKELFSIEKNENIILDGVDGKKSGQNIIYPLINDKKTNNKFVVIVVHLKSKAENENIRLIQINQIMKYIEDNLLGKYPIFIIGDFDAEPTYSCIVKLLENNKIGSKSLFDLKELDFTTIKLRDTLYRRIIDYIFLLGKIKMI
;
A
#
# COMPACT_ATOMS: atom_id res chain seq x y z
N MET A 1 -22.84 3.98 20.25
CA MET A 1 -22.46 2.58 20.46
C MET A 1 -22.20 1.97 19.09
N ALA A 2 -21.04 1.33 18.89
CA ALA A 2 -20.78 0.61 17.65
C ALA A 2 -21.80 -0.54 17.51
N ASP A 3 -22.34 -0.71 16.30
CA ASP A 3 -23.20 -1.84 16.00
C ASP A 3 -22.44 -3.15 16.31
N LYS A 4 -23.11 -4.14 16.88
CA LYS A 4 -22.49 -5.44 17.20
C LYS A 4 -21.89 -6.15 15.96
N ASN A 5 -22.27 -5.70 14.76
CA ASN A 5 -21.77 -6.18 13.47
C ASN A 5 -20.69 -5.28 12.85
N SER A 6 -20.22 -4.25 13.56
CA SER A 6 -19.17 -3.36 13.05
C SER A 6 -17.77 -3.94 13.28
N ILE A 7 -16.93 -3.86 12.26
CA ILE A 7 -15.50 -4.11 12.35
C ILE A 7 -14.82 -2.77 12.61
N ILE A 8 -13.95 -2.69 13.62
CA ILE A 8 -13.09 -1.55 13.89
C ILE A 8 -11.66 -2.06 13.84
N PHE A 9 -10.84 -1.47 13.02
CA PHE A 9 -9.42 -1.80 12.89
C PHE A 9 -8.60 -0.61 12.40
N ASN A 10 -7.30 -0.65 12.67
CA ASN A 10 -6.34 0.36 12.27
C ASN A 10 -5.57 -0.12 11.02
N ILE A 11 -5.42 0.79 10.06
CA ILE A 11 -4.56 0.57 8.88
C ILE A 11 -3.32 1.43 9.01
N PHE A 12 -2.15 0.83 8.79
CA PHE A 12 -0.87 1.50 8.69
C PHE A 12 -0.30 1.25 7.29
N GLN A 13 -0.01 2.32 6.54
CA GLN A 13 0.60 2.24 5.22
C GLN A 13 1.90 3.02 5.19
N TRP A 14 2.94 2.47 4.57
CA TRP A 14 4.23 3.13 4.47
C TRP A 14 5.11 2.56 3.35
N ASN A 15 5.59 3.43 2.44
CA ASN A 15 6.71 3.11 1.57
C ASN A 15 8.01 3.18 2.39
N THR A 16 8.63 2.02 2.63
CA THR A 16 9.77 1.88 3.55
C THR A 16 11.11 2.29 2.95
N LEU A 17 11.14 2.67 1.69
CA LEU A 17 12.34 2.96 0.89
C LEU A 17 13.31 1.78 0.86
N ASN A 18 13.36 1.07 -0.25
CA ASN A 18 14.25 -0.08 -0.43
C ASN A 18 15.72 0.29 -0.10
N ARG A 19 16.42 -0.59 0.64
CA ARG A 19 17.81 -0.35 1.04
C ARG A 19 18.75 -0.02 -0.13
N LYS A 20 18.53 -0.57 -1.31
CA LYS A 20 19.32 -0.30 -2.50
C LYS A 20 18.96 1.01 -3.21
N LEU A 21 17.88 1.68 -2.82
CA LEU A 21 17.48 3.00 -3.31
C LEU A 21 17.85 4.11 -2.31
N ALA A 22 18.23 3.74 -1.09
CA ALA A 22 18.69 4.66 -0.06
C ALA A 22 20.18 4.97 -0.27
N ASP A 23 20.49 5.79 -1.25
CA ASP A 23 21.87 6.14 -1.62
C ASP A 23 22.07 7.66 -1.78
N LYS A 24 23.32 8.10 -1.86
CA LYS A 24 23.70 9.50 -2.04
C LYS A 24 23.21 10.12 -3.33
N LYS A 25 22.99 9.32 -4.37
CA LYS A 25 22.46 9.82 -5.64
C LYS A 25 20.99 10.24 -5.49
N ALA A 26 20.21 9.48 -4.73
CA ALA A 26 18.82 9.79 -4.44
C ALA A 26 18.68 10.82 -3.31
N PHE A 27 19.60 10.83 -2.34
CA PHE A 27 19.55 11.65 -1.12
C PHE A 27 20.89 12.37 -0.87
N PRO A 28 21.29 13.34 -1.71
CA PRO A 28 22.62 13.97 -1.66
C PRO A 28 22.90 14.72 -0.36
N HIS A 29 21.86 15.22 0.32
CA HIS A 29 21.98 16.01 1.54
C HIS A 29 21.88 15.20 2.84
N VAL A 30 21.64 13.87 2.76
CA VAL A 30 21.55 12.99 3.93
C VAL A 30 22.93 12.39 4.20
N GLU A 31 23.40 12.41 5.44
CA GLU A 31 24.64 11.73 5.83
C GLU A 31 24.56 10.22 5.56
N ASP A 32 25.67 9.60 5.12
CA ASP A 32 25.71 8.19 4.71
C ASP A 32 25.17 7.24 5.78
N LYS A 33 25.53 7.46 7.04
CA LYS A 33 25.07 6.64 8.17
C LYS A 33 23.55 6.51 8.27
N TYR A 34 22.78 7.55 7.86
CA TYR A 34 21.31 7.51 7.92
C TYR A 34 20.70 6.78 6.72
N LEU A 35 21.47 6.50 5.68
CA LEU A 35 21.05 5.73 4.52
C LEU A 35 21.29 4.24 4.72
N GLU A 36 22.21 3.87 5.62
CA GLU A 36 22.55 2.48 5.91
C GLU A 36 21.37 1.71 6.52
N TRP A 37 21.25 0.43 6.13
CA TRP A 37 20.16 -0.44 6.61
C TRP A 37 20.24 -0.66 8.11
N GLU A 38 21.42 -0.85 8.63
CA GLU A 38 21.72 -1.08 10.05
C GLU A 38 21.26 0.08 10.95
N PHE A 39 21.22 1.29 10.42
CA PHE A 39 20.65 2.45 11.11
C PHE A 39 19.11 2.52 10.95
N ARG A 40 18.61 2.24 9.75
CA ARG A 40 17.19 2.41 9.41
C ARG A 40 16.31 1.28 9.94
N GLN A 41 16.80 0.04 9.91
CA GLN A 41 16.04 -1.14 10.30
C GLN A 41 15.45 -1.05 11.73
N PRO A 42 16.20 -0.71 12.79
CA PRO A 42 15.62 -0.59 14.12
C PRO A 42 14.61 0.55 14.23
N LEU A 43 14.75 1.62 13.44
CA LEU A 43 13.76 2.69 13.39
C LEU A 43 12.49 2.25 12.69
N ILE A 44 12.60 1.49 11.60
CA ILE A 44 11.44 0.90 10.89
C ILE A 44 10.68 -0.03 11.83
N GLN A 45 11.39 -0.93 12.51
CA GLN A 45 10.81 -1.83 13.50
C GLN A 45 10.05 -1.07 14.59
N LYS A 46 10.69 -0.03 15.17
CA LYS A 46 10.09 0.81 16.21
C LYS A 46 8.81 1.47 15.71
N ILE A 47 8.83 2.09 14.53
CA ILE A 47 7.66 2.77 13.95
C ILE A 47 6.50 1.78 13.73
N ILE A 48 6.77 0.59 13.22
CA ILE A 48 5.75 -0.45 13.00
C ILE A 48 5.15 -0.91 14.35
N ASP A 49 5.99 -1.15 15.36
CA ASP A 49 5.53 -1.60 16.69
C ASP A 49 4.75 -0.51 17.44
N GLU A 50 5.13 0.76 17.30
CA GLU A 50 4.44 1.88 17.95
C GLU A 50 3.07 2.19 17.31
N ASN A 51 2.94 2.07 15.99
CA ASN A 51 1.69 2.35 15.28
C ASN A 51 0.64 1.24 15.42
N LYS A 52 1.04 0.01 15.75
CA LYS A 52 0.14 -1.12 16.06
C LYS A 52 -0.99 -1.30 15.03
N GLY A 53 -0.68 -1.14 13.76
CA GLY A 53 -1.68 -1.35 12.70
C GLY A 53 -2.21 -2.78 12.74
N ASP A 54 -3.52 -2.94 12.68
CA ASP A 54 -4.14 -4.28 12.56
C ASP A 54 -3.95 -4.83 11.15
N ILE A 55 -3.84 -3.91 10.19
CA ILE A 55 -3.47 -4.16 8.80
C ILE A 55 -2.29 -3.24 8.47
N ILE A 56 -1.19 -3.82 8.00
CA ILE A 56 0.04 -3.10 7.64
C ILE A 56 0.31 -3.31 6.16
N CYS A 57 0.38 -2.21 5.40
CA CYS A 57 0.73 -2.19 3.98
C CYS A 57 2.09 -1.53 3.82
N LEU A 58 3.09 -2.26 3.31
CA LEU A 58 4.42 -1.72 3.09
C LEU A 58 4.81 -1.86 1.62
N GLU A 59 5.39 -0.80 1.07
CA GLU A 59 5.94 -0.78 -0.28
C GLU A 59 7.48 -0.71 -0.23
N GLU A 60 8.09 -1.02 -1.35
CA GLU A 60 9.55 -1.07 -1.55
C GLU A 60 10.30 -2.04 -0.64
N VAL A 61 9.63 -3.07 -0.16
CA VAL A 61 10.24 -4.10 0.69
C VAL A 61 11.21 -4.96 -0.15
N GLY A 62 12.49 -4.88 0.16
CA GLY A 62 13.53 -5.76 -0.40
C GLY A 62 13.98 -6.80 0.62
N ASN A 63 14.53 -7.93 0.13
CA ASN A 63 15.03 -9.03 0.98
C ASN A 63 14.03 -9.41 2.10
N PHE A 64 12.78 -9.66 1.71
CA PHE A 64 11.65 -9.80 2.63
C PHE A 64 11.90 -10.78 3.76
N GLU A 65 12.42 -11.99 3.48
CA GLU A 65 12.60 -13.04 4.50
C GLU A 65 13.54 -12.58 5.62
N LYS A 66 14.70 -12.02 5.27
CA LYS A 66 15.70 -11.62 6.27
C LYS A 66 15.36 -10.25 6.87
N ASP A 67 15.28 -9.22 6.04
CA ASP A 67 15.29 -7.82 6.53
C ASP A 67 13.95 -7.44 7.19
N PHE A 68 12.83 -8.00 6.75
CA PHE A 68 11.51 -7.65 7.29
C PHE A 68 10.90 -8.74 8.15
N LYS A 69 10.81 -9.98 7.67
CA LYS A 69 10.16 -11.05 8.44
C LYS A 69 10.95 -11.38 9.70
N GLU A 70 12.21 -11.80 9.57
CA GLU A 70 13.06 -12.20 10.71
C GLU A 70 13.47 -11.01 11.59
N GLU A 71 13.88 -9.90 10.96
CA GLU A 71 14.52 -8.79 11.67
C GLU A 71 13.53 -7.76 12.21
N ILE A 72 12.28 -7.73 11.70
CA ILE A 72 11.24 -6.78 12.13
C ILE A 72 10.03 -7.52 12.68
N PHE A 73 9.27 -8.23 11.83
CA PHE A 73 7.97 -8.77 12.22
C PHE A 73 8.02 -9.87 13.28
N GLU A 74 9.08 -10.68 13.32
CA GLU A 74 9.24 -11.69 14.37
C GLU A 74 9.63 -11.09 15.74
N LYS A 75 10.15 -9.86 15.74
CA LYS A 75 10.62 -9.16 16.96
C LYS A 75 9.59 -8.22 17.59
N ILE A 76 8.51 -7.89 16.88
CA ILE A 76 7.42 -7.06 17.41
C ILE A 76 6.36 -7.89 18.15
N ASN A 77 5.56 -7.22 18.99
CA ASN A 77 4.61 -7.90 19.88
C ASN A 77 3.41 -8.50 19.14
N ILE A 78 2.86 -7.76 18.15
CA ILE A 78 1.71 -8.22 17.37
C ILE A 78 2.15 -9.30 16.39
N LYS A 79 1.40 -10.41 16.33
CA LYS A 79 1.68 -11.49 15.38
C LYS A 79 0.87 -11.31 14.11
N TYR A 80 1.57 -11.27 12.98
CA TYR A 80 0.99 -11.08 11.66
C TYR A 80 1.03 -12.33 10.80
N ASP A 81 0.00 -12.52 9.99
CA ASP A 81 0.12 -13.27 8.74
C ASP A 81 0.69 -12.32 7.69
N LEU A 82 1.82 -12.69 7.11
CA LEU A 82 2.55 -11.85 6.15
C LEU A 82 2.36 -12.38 4.74
N LEU A 83 1.89 -11.52 3.85
CA LEU A 83 1.83 -11.77 2.42
C LEU A 83 2.86 -10.90 1.72
N TYR A 84 3.75 -11.52 0.97
CA TYR A 84 4.74 -10.82 0.16
C TYR A 84 4.44 -11.01 -1.32
N GLY A 85 4.28 -9.91 -2.03
CA GLY A 85 4.14 -9.85 -3.48
C GLY A 85 5.41 -9.28 -4.12
N PRO A 86 6.35 -10.14 -4.55
CA PRO A 86 7.53 -9.66 -5.25
C PRO A 86 7.15 -9.04 -6.60
N LYS A 87 7.83 -7.93 -6.96
CA LYS A 87 7.80 -7.39 -8.33
C LYS A 87 8.53 -8.35 -9.28
N PRO A 88 8.24 -8.31 -10.60
CA PRO A 88 8.88 -9.22 -11.58
C PRO A 88 10.41 -9.17 -11.57
N SER A 89 11.01 -8.04 -11.21
CA SER A 89 12.47 -7.91 -11.07
C SER A 89 13.04 -8.63 -9.85
N ASN A 90 12.19 -9.10 -8.95
CA ASN A 90 12.55 -9.67 -7.63
C ASN A 90 13.46 -8.77 -6.77
N PHE A 91 13.52 -7.49 -7.11
CA PHE A 91 14.36 -6.50 -6.43
C PHE A 91 13.70 -5.96 -5.16
N MET A 92 12.38 -5.83 -5.21
CA MET A 92 11.51 -5.39 -4.12
C MET A 92 10.08 -5.88 -4.37
N GLY A 93 9.23 -5.72 -3.39
CA GLY A 93 7.82 -6.04 -3.49
C GLY A 93 6.97 -5.25 -2.51
N ASN A 94 5.69 -5.60 -2.47
CA ASN A 94 4.74 -5.12 -1.49
C ASN A 94 4.58 -6.16 -0.38
N VAL A 95 4.36 -5.71 0.84
CA VAL A 95 4.02 -6.57 1.98
C VAL A 95 2.67 -6.17 2.55
N LEU A 96 1.86 -7.15 2.87
CA LEU A 96 0.65 -6.99 3.66
C LEU A 96 0.77 -7.84 4.92
N GLY A 97 0.78 -7.19 6.08
CA GLY A 97 0.72 -7.82 7.40
C GLY A 97 -0.70 -7.75 7.95
N ILE A 98 -1.25 -8.87 8.37
CA ILE A 98 -2.61 -8.99 8.89
C ILE A 98 -2.55 -9.57 10.31
N ASN A 99 -3.09 -8.83 11.30
CA ASN A 99 -3.12 -9.25 12.69
C ASN A 99 -3.87 -10.59 12.83
N LYS A 100 -3.12 -11.64 13.18
CA LYS A 100 -3.64 -13.02 13.30
C LYS A 100 -4.70 -13.19 14.37
N GLU A 101 -4.73 -12.33 15.38
CA GLU A 101 -5.72 -12.44 16.44
C GLU A 101 -7.10 -11.99 15.96
N LEU A 102 -7.13 -10.98 15.07
CA LEU A 102 -8.38 -10.37 14.61
C LEU A 102 -8.90 -10.99 13.32
N PHE A 103 -8.00 -11.38 12.42
CA PHE A 103 -8.36 -11.74 11.05
C PHE A 103 -7.82 -13.11 10.62
N SER A 104 -8.37 -13.61 9.54
CA SER A 104 -7.85 -14.76 8.79
C SER A 104 -7.91 -14.48 7.29
N ILE A 105 -6.96 -15.06 6.55
CA ILE A 105 -6.87 -14.94 5.09
C ILE A 105 -7.56 -16.14 4.47
N GLU A 106 -8.56 -15.92 3.61
CA GLU A 106 -9.25 -17.00 2.89
C GLU A 106 -8.65 -17.23 1.50
N LYS A 107 -8.23 -16.16 0.84
CA LYS A 107 -7.66 -16.21 -0.50
C LYS A 107 -6.61 -15.11 -0.63
N ASN A 108 -5.57 -15.37 -1.38
CA ASN A 108 -4.56 -14.36 -1.74
C ASN A 108 -4.11 -14.53 -3.18
N GLU A 109 -3.96 -13.44 -3.89
CA GLU A 109 -3.36 -13.42 -5.22
C GLU A 109 -2.35 -12.28 -5.35
N ASN A 110 -1.32 -12.52 -6.18
CA ASN A 110 -0.35 -11.51 -6.60
C ASN A 110 -0.48 -11.33 -8.12
N ILE A 111 -0.91 -10.15 -8.56
CA ILE A 111 -1.15 -9.85 -9.98
C ILE A 111 -0.11 -8.87 -10.48
N ILE A 112 0.59 -9.24 -11.55
CA ILE A 112 1.52 -8.35 -12.25
C ILE A 112 0.74 -7.44 -13.18
N LEU A 113 0.91 -6.13 -13.00
CA LEU A 113 0.21 -5.10 -13.77
C LEU A 113 0.86 -4.88 -15.14
N ASP A 114 0.02 -4.61 -16.11
CA ASP A 114 0.46 -4.29 -17.48
C ASP A 114 0.93 -2.83 -17.60
N GLY A 115 1.75 -2.58 -18.58
CA GLY A 115 2.19 -1.27 -19.04
C GLY A 115 1.75 -1.03 -20.46
N VAL A 116 2.55 -0.26 -21.21
CA VAL A 116 2.28 0.07 -22.60
C VAL A 116 2.36 -1.18 -23.47
N ASP A 117 1.50 -1.28 -24.49
CA ASP A 117 1.46 -2.35 -25.50
C ASP A 117 1.33 -3.77 -24.90
N GLY A 118 0.64 -3.90 -23.76
CA GLY A 118 0.43 -5.20 -23.10
C GLY A 118 1.68 -5.80 -22.45
N LYS A 119 2.81 -5.08 -22.46
CA LYS A 119 4.01 -5.48 -21.74
C LYS A 119 3.81 -5.32 -20.24
N LYS A 120 4.43 -6.18 -19.44
CA LYS A 120 4.37 -6.04 -17.98
C LYS A 120 5.07 -4.75 -17.53
N SER A 121 4.40 -3.97 -16.65
CA SER A 121 4.91 -2.68 -16.17
C SER A 121 6.04 -2.80 -15.16
N GLY A 122 6.27 -4.01 -14.62
CA GLY A 122 7.19 -4.25 -13.52
C GLY A 122 6.59 -3.96 -12.14
N GLN A 123 5.30 -3.62 -12.07
CA GLN A 123 4.55 -3.40 -10.84
C GLN A 123 3.54 -4.53 -10.62
N ASN A 124 3.12 -4.69 -9.36
CA ASN A 124 2.16 -5.72 -8.97
C ASN A 124 1.19 -5.20 -7.89
N ILE A 125 0.13 -5.94 -7.70
CA ILE A 125 -0.76 -5.80 -6.56
C ILE A 125 -0.85 -7.11 -5.79
N ILE A 126 -1.02 -7.01 -4.46
CA ILE A 126 -1.45 -8.11 -3.60
C ILE A 126 -2.91 -7.86 -3.25
N TYR A 127 -3.76 -8.89 -3.35
CA TYR A 127 -5.12 -8.74 -2.85
C TYR A 127 -5.60 -10.02 -2.17
N PRO A 128 -5.67 -10.04 -0.85
CA PRO A 128 -6.34 -11.10 -0.09
C PRO A 128 -7.82 -10.80 0.11
N LEU A 129 -8.60 -11.86 0.22
CA LEU A 129 -9.90 -11.85 0.88
C LEU A 129 -9.69 -12.13 2.37
N ILE A 130 -10.05 -11.18 3.21
CA ILE A 130 -9.84 -11.18 4.65
C ILE A 130 -11.17 -11.40 5.35
N ASN A 131 -11.19 -12.28 6.35
CA ASN A 131 -12.32 -12.52 7.22
C ASN A 131 -12.05 -11.99 8.63
N ASP A 132 -12.95 -11.17 9.15
CA ASP A 132 -12.96 -10.78 10.56
C ASP A 132 -13.47 -11.93 11.44
N LYS A 133 -12.63 -12.43 12.33
CA LYS A 133 -12.91 -13.58 13.18
C LYS A 133 -14.06 -13.35 14.16
N LYS A 134 -14.31 -12.10 14.53
CA LYS A 134 -15.35 -11.74 15.51
C LYS A 134 -16.74 -11.70 14.87
N THR A 135 -16.86 -11.09 13.68
CA THR A 135 -18.16 -10.85 13.04
C THR A 135 -18.41 -11.79 11.86
N ASN A 136 -17.38 -12.50 11.40
CA ASN A 136 -17.36 -13.29 10.17
C ASN A 136 -17.66 -12.47 8.90
N ASN A 137 -17.49 -11.15 8.98
CA ASN A 137 -17.60 -10.27 7.82
C ASN A 137 -16.31 -10.29 7.01
N LYS A 138 -16.46 -10.18 5.69
CA LYS A 138 -15.33 -10.26 4.76
C LYS A 138 -15.10 -8.92 4.06
N PHE A 139 -13.85 -8.62 3.78
CA PHE A 139 -13.42 -7.47 3.00
C PHE A 139 -12.15 -7.77 2.23
N VAL A 140 -11.82 -6.94 1.27
CA VAL A 140 -10.61 -7.06 0.43
C VAL A 140 -9.69 -5.89 0.69
N VAL A 141 -8.39 -6.14 0.75
CA VAL A 141 -7.34 -5.11 0.74
C VAL A 141 -6.48 -5.31 -0.50
N ILE A 142 -6.38 -4.28 -1.33
CA ILE A 142 -5.52 -4.27 -2.51
C ILE A 142 -4.33 -3.36 -2.21
N VAL A 143 -3.14 -3.94 -2.06
CA VAL A 143 -1.91 -3.16 -1.87
C VAL A 143 -1.30 -2.84 -3.22
N VAL A 144 -1.05 -1.55 -3.46
CA VAL A 144 -0.49 -1.05 -4.71
C VAL A 144 0.82 -0.30 -4.49
N HIS A 145 1.72 -0.38 -5.47
CA HIS A 145 2.79 0.58 -5.68
C HIS A 145 2.91 0.79 -7.19
N LEU A 146 2.36 1.90 -7.68
CA LEU A 146 2.27 2.15 -9.11
C LEU A 146 3.60 2.61 -9.70
N LYS A 147 3.62 2.85 -11.01
CA LYS A 147 4.85 3.22 -11.73
C LYS A 147 5.28 4.63 -11.37
N SER A 148 6.49 4.75 -10.82
CA SER A 148 7.09 6.03 -10.41
C SER A 148 7.43 6.94 -11.58
N LYS A 149 7.72 8.22 -11.28
CA LYS A 149 8.10 9.35 -12.13
C LYS A 149 6.94 9.96 -12.91
N ALA A 150 6.97 11.29 -13.07
CA ALA A 150 5.89 12.08 -13.69
C ALA A 150 5.59 11.65 -15.13
N GLU A 151 6.61 11.35 -15.94
CA GLU A 151 6.48 10.93 -17.32
C GLU A 151 5.74 9.59 -17.52
N ASN A 152 5.53 8.82 -16.46
CA ASN A 152 4.87 7.52 -16.50
C ASN A 152 3.35 7.58 -16.19
N GLU A 153 2.72 8.75 -16.32
CA GLU A 153 1.30 8.91 -16.03
C GLU A 153 0.40 8.00 -16.89
N ASN A 154 0.74 7.83 -18.17
CA ASN A 154 0.03 6.90 -19.06
C ASN A 154 0.10 5.45 -18.57
N ILE A 155 1.24 5.04 -17.98
CA ILE A 155 1.40 3.69 -17.43
C ILE A 155 0.54 3.54 -16.17
N ARG A 156 0.55 4.52 -15.27
CA ARG A 156 -0.32 4.51 -14.08
C ARG A 156 -1.79 4.44 -14.44
N LEU A 157 -2.20 5.15 -15.49
CA LEU A 157 -3.58 5.10 -15.97
C LEU A 157 -3.96 3.71 -16.49
N ILE A 158 -3.05 3.02 -17.20
CA ILE A 158 -3.24 1.62 -17.63
C ILE A 158 -3.37 0.72 -16.40
N GLN A 159 -2.48 0.87 -15.40
CA GLN A 159 -2.49 0.09 -14.18
C GLN A 159 -3.80 0.26 -13.39
N ILE A 160 -4.26 1.49 -13.20
CA ILE A 160 -5.54 1.77 -12.53
C ILE A 160 -6.72 1.19 -13.31
N ASN A 161 -6.74 1.32 -14.63
CA ASN A 161 -7.80 0.70 -15.46
C ASN A 161 -7.85 -0.82 -15.28
N GLN A 162 -6.70 -1.46 -15.21
CA GLN A 162 -6.62 -2.91 -14.98
C GLN A 162 -7.14 -3.29 -13.60
N ILE A 163 -6.75 -2.55 -12.55
CA ILE A 163 -7.24 -2.76 -11.18
C ILE A 163 -8.76 -2.56 -11.12
N MET A 164 -9.27 -1.47 -11.70
CA MET A 164 -10.70 -1.17 -11.71
C MET A 164 -11.50 -2.25 -12.45
N LYS A 165 -11.01 -2.67 -13.62
CA LYS A 165 -11.64 -3.76 -14.38
C LYS A 165 -11.66 -5.06 -13.57
N TYR A 166 -10.56 -5.41 -12.92
CA TYR A 166 -10.50 -6.58 -12.06
C TYR A 166 -11.53 -6.51 -10.92
N ILE A 167 -11.66 -5.35 -10.28
CA ILE A 167 -12.66 -5.11 -9.22
C ILE A 167 -14.07 -5.27 -9.78
N GLU A 168 -14.37 -4.66 -10.90
CA GLU A 168 -15.69 -4.75 -11.54
C GLU A 168 -16.08 -6.19 -11.89
N ASP A 169 -15.16 -6.94 -12.47
CA ASP A 169 -15.40 -8.29 -12.94
C ASP A 169 -15.51 -9.31 -11.78
N ASN A 170 -14.81 -9.10 -10.67
CA ASN A 170 -14.63 -10.14 -9.66
C ASN A 170 -15.14 -9.80 -8.25
N LEU A 171 -15.09 -8.53 -7.85
CA LEU A 171 -15.23 -8.12 -6.44
C LEU A 171 -16.40 -7.16 -6.19
N LEU A 172 -16.79 -6.35 -7.18
CA LEU A 172 -17.78 -5.30 -7.02
C LEU A 172 -19.11 -5.84 -6.49
N GLY A 173 -19.63 -5.22 -5.45
CA GLY A 173 -20.88 -5.59 -4.80
C GLY A 173 -20.84 -6.85 -3.92
N LYS A 174 -19.71 -7.57 -3.89
CA LYS A 174 -19.54 -8.77 -3.04
C LYS A 174 -18.94 -8.43 -1.68
N TYR A 175 -17.96 -7.55 -1.67
CA TYR A 175 -17.20 -7.20 -0.46
C TYR A 175 -16.88 -5.70 -0.44
N PRO A 176 -16.72 -5.09 0.75
CA PRO A 176 -15.99 -3.83 0.88
C PRO A 176 -14.54 -3.99 0.42
N ILE A 177 -13.98 -2.98 -0.24
CA ILE A 177 -12.64 -3.04 -0.82
C ILE A 177 -11.84 -1.82 -0.38
N PHE A 178 -10.65 -2.02 0.11
CA PHE A 178 -9.64 -0.98 0.33
C PHE A 178 -8.59 -1.08 -0.76
N ILE A 179 -8.22 0.05 -1.38
CA ILE A 179 -7.04 0.16 -2.24
C ILE A 179 -6.06 1.08 -1.52
N ILE A 180 -4.89 0.55 -1.19
CA ILE A 180 -3.95 1.18 -0.27
C ILE A 180 -2.55 1.16 -0.87
N GLY A 181 -1.79 2.23 -0.69
CA GLY A 181 -0.37 2.23 -1.02
C GLY A 181 0.14 3.51 -1.66
N ASP A 182 1.32 3.41 -2.25
CA ASP A 182 2.00 4.47 -2.99
C ASP A 182 1.57 4.45 -4.46
N PHE A 183 0.82 5.46 -4.86
CA PHE A 183 0.33 5.61 -6.23
C PHE A 183 1.31 6.38 -7.14
N ASP A 184 2.38 6.97 -6.56
CA ASP A 184 3.32 7.84 -7.30
C ASP A 184 2.62 8.94 -8.14
N ALA A 185 1.42 9.32 -7.76
CA ALA A 185 0.54 10.25 -8.47
C ALA A 185 -0.13 11.23 -7.52
N GLU A 186 -0.15 12.51 -7.87
CA GLU A 186 -0.84 13.55 -7.10
C GLU A 186 -2.36 13.54 -7.37
N PRO A 187 -3.19 14.15 -6.50
CA PRO A 187 -4.65 14.12 -6.61
C PRO A 187 -5.22 14.60 -7.96
N THR A 188 -4.48 15.46 -8.66
CA THR A 188 -4.86 16.01 -9.98
C THR A 188 -4.47 15.12 -11.16
N TYR A 189 -3.71 14.06 -10.93
CA TYR A 189 -3.29 13.14 -11.99
C TYR A 189 -4.47 12.29 -12.47
N SER A 190 -4.51 12.03 -13.77
CA SER A 190 -5.65 11.36 -14.42
C SER A 190 -5.96 9.97 -13.86
N CYS A 191 -4.95 9.24 -13.39
CA CYS A 191 -5.16 7.94 -12.75
C CYS A 191 -5.91 8.06 -11.41
N ILE A 192 -5.67 9.12 -10.61
CA ILE A 192 -6.37 9.37 -9.34
C ILE A 192 -7.77 9.94 -9.60
N VAL A 193 -7.87 10.96 -10.48
CA VAL A 193 -9.16 11.53 -10.90
C VAL A 193 -10.09 10.43 -11.41
N LYS A 194 -9.59 9.55 -12.28
CA LYS A 194 -10.38 8.44 -12.82
C LYS A 194 -10.88 7.48 -11.74
N LEU A 195 -10.07 7.20 -10.73
CA LEU A 195 -10.49 6.34 -9.61
C LEU A 195 -11.59 7.02 -8.79
N LEU A 196 -11.45 8.33 -8.49
CA LEU A 196 -12.41 9.10 -7.70
C LEU A 196 -13.73 9.37 -8.43
N GLU A 197 -13.68 9.59 -9.74
CA GLU A 197 -14.86 9.94 -10.56
C GLU A 197 -15.60 8.71 -11.11
N ASN A 198 -15.11 7.50 -10.85
CA ASN A 198 -15.80 6.28 -11.29
C ASN A 198 -17.06 6.02 -10.48
N ASN A 199 -18.21 6.49 -10.98
CA ASN A 199 -19.51 6.32 -10.31
C ASN A 199 -19.95 4.86 -10.17
N LYS A 200 -19.44 3.96 -11.01
CA LYS A 200 -19.78 2.52 -10.97
C LYS A 200 -19.09 1.84 -9.77
N ILE A 201 -17.82 2.17 -9.55
CA ILE A 201 -17.03 1.65 -8.43
C ILE A 201 -17.34 2.42 -7.14
N GLY A 202 -17.57 3.73 -7.23
CA GLY A 202 -17.94 4.59 -6.10
C GLY A 202 -16.82 4.69 -5.06
N SER A 203 -15.57 4.85 -5.52
CA SER A 203 -14.42 4.96 -4.62
C SER A 203 -14.38 6.32 -3.90
N LYS A 204 -13.91 6.29 -2.65
CA LYS A 204 -13.71 7.49 -1.83
C LYS A 204 -12.35 7.43 -1.17
N SER A 205 -11.61 8.54 -1.15
CA SER A 205 -10.45 8.68 -0.27
C SER A 205 -10.90 8.70 1.19
N LEU A 206 -10.16 8.02 2.06
CA LEU A 206 -10.39 8.09 3.52
C LEU A 206 -9.90 9.40 4.13
N PHE A 207 -9.04 10.14 3.42
CA PHE A 207 -8.54 11.44 3.84
C PHE A 207 -9.19 12.56 3.01
N ASP A 208 -9.42 13.70 3.62
CA ASP A 208 -9.73 14.90 2.86
C ASP A 208 -8.45 15.39 2.17
N LEU A 209 -8.37 15.13 0.87
CA LEU A 209 -7.20 15.47 0.05
C LEU A 209 -6.96 16.99 -0.07
N LYS A 210 -7.94 17.81 0.32
CA LYS A 210 -7.80 19.27 0.33
C LYS A 210 -7.16 19.78 1.62
N GLU A 211 -7.34 19.05 2.72
CA GLU A 211 -6.78 19.40 4.03
C GLU A 211 -5.41 18.73 4.28
N LEU A 212 -5.05 17.73 3.48
CA LEU A 212 -3.81 17.01 3.61
C LEU A 212 -2.66 17.82 3.00
N ASP A 213 -1.64 18.17 3.81
CA ASP A 213 -0.47 18.94 3.33
C ASP A 213 0.44 18.09 2.44
N PHE A 214 0.83 16.90 2.89
CA PHE A 214 1.64 15.96 2.12
C PHE A 214 1.63 14.57 2.76
N THR A 215 1.96 13.54 1.96
CA THR A 215 2.27 12.17 2.41
C THR A 215 3.73 11.82 2.24
N THR A 216 4.41 12.52 1.33
CA THR A 216 5.86 12.37 1.14
C THR A 216 6.56 13.73 1.06
N ILE A 217 7.76 13.78 1.63
CA ILE A 217 8.65 14.95 1.59
C ILE A 217 10.04 14.52 1.14
N LYS A 218 10.60 15.23 0.15
CA LYS A 218 11.96 14.96 -0.36
C LYS A 218 12.72 16.27 -0.50
N LEU A 219 13.95 16.31 0.03
CA LEU A 219 14.89 17.41 -0.19
C LEU A 219 15.88 17.00 -1.30
N ARG A 220 15.80 17.68 -2.43
CA ARG A 220 16.77 17.62 -3.52
C ARG A 220 17.39 19.01 -3.67
N ASP A 221 17.35 19.61 -4.87
CA ASP A 221 17.73 21.03 -5.04
C ASP A 221 16.72 21.96 -4.36
N THR A 222 15.46 21.53 -4.28
CA THR A 222 14.37 22.18 -3.55
C THR A 222 13.62 21.18 -2.69
N LEU A 223 12.82 21.68 -1.74
CA LEU A 223 11.95 20.87 -0.91
C LEU A 223 10.68 20.51 -1.69
N TYR A 224 10.47 19.23 -1.93
CA TYR A 224 9.26 18.71 -2.57
C TYR A 224 8.33 18.11 -1.52
N ARG A 225 7.08 18.56 -1.51
CA ARG A 225 5.97 17.99 -0.74
C ARG A 225 4.92 17.51 -1.71
N ARG A 226 4.46 16.27 -1.59
CA ARG A 226 3.49 15.66 -2.49
C ARG A 226 2.52 14.76 -1.72
N ILE A 227 1.30 14.66 -2.22
CA ILE A 227 0.35 13.63 -1.81
C ILE A 227 0.41 12.54 -2.87
N ILE A 228 0.94 11.37 -2.54
CA ILE A 228 1.09 10.22 -3.44
C ILE A 228 0.68 8.89 -2.81
N ASP A 229 0.47 8.88 -1.50
CA ASP A 229 0.00 7.73 -0.74
C ASP A 229 -1.48 7.89 -0.42
N TYR A 230 -2.26 6.84 -0.61
CA TYR A 230 -3.71 6.90 -0.44
C TYR A 230 -4.26 5.63 0.20
N ILE A 231 -5.40 5.81 0.86
CA ILE A 231 -6.31 4.74 1.25
C ILE A 231 -7.66 5.06 0.63
N PHE A 232 -8.04 4.31 -0.41
CA PHE A 232 -9.37 4.41 -1.02
C PHE A 232 -10.28 3.31 -0.50
N LEU A 233 -11.53 3.66 -0.29
CA LEU A 233 -12.59 2.76 0.09
C LEU A 233 -13.63 2.67 -1.03
N LEU A 234 -14.03 1.44 -1.37
CA LEU A 234 -15.04 1.13 -2.34
C LEU A 234 -16.15 0.30 -1.67
N GLY A 235 -17.38 0.62 -2.00
CA GLY A 235 -18.54 -0.04 -1.43
C GLY A 235 -19.14 0.69 -0.22
N LYS A 236 -20.22 0.13 0.31
CA LYS A 236 -20.96 0.74 1.43
C LYS A 236 -20.32 0.33 2.75
N ILE A 237 -19.43 1.16 3.28
CA ILE A 237 -18.97 1.07 4.67
C ILE A 237 -19.38 2.35 5.38
N LYS A 238 -19.86 2.22 6.60
CA LYS A 238 -20.05 3.35 7.52
C LYS A 238 -18.75 3.52 8.29
N MET A 239 -18.03 4.60 7.99
CA MET A 239 -16.90 5.01 8.84
C MET A 239 -17.44 5.61 10.13
N ILE A 240 -16.76 5.37 11.21
CA ILE A 240 -17.07 5.90 12.55
C ILE A 240 -15.99 6.88 12.93
#